data_aaeda9a1bf0a7d070d494db5a15455bb
#
_entry.id   aaeda9a1bf0a7d070d494db5a15455bb
#
_cell.length_a   1.000
_cell.length_b   1.000
_cell.length_c   1.000
_cell.angle_alpha   90.00
_cell.angle_beta   90.00
_cell.angle_gamma   90.00
#
_symmetry.space_group_name_H-M   'P 1'
#
loop_
_entity.id
_entity.type
_entity.pdbx_description
1 polymer ?
#
loop_
_entity_poly.entity_id
_entity_poly.type
_entity_poly.pdbx_seq_one_letter_code
_entity_poly.pdbx_strand_id
1 'polypeptide(L)'
;YSPRGKKKIARVALLTGCVQKEISPQINEATIRILNRHGVEVVVPKKIRCCGSLSHHLGKHDNAHQDFLNNINTWYDEYLKGNLDAILSNTSGCGTTMKDYGFIFRDDKKMKKKAKKISELTKDVSEYLSENLNLKFKNKEKKLRIAYHSACSMQHGQKVHSQPINLLEKTKNEILEIPEGHICCGSAGTYNILQSKIAKQ
;
A
#
# COMPACT_ATOMS: atom_id res chain seq x y z
N TYR A 1 14.70 -8.27 5.53
CA TYR A 1 14.85 -7.41 6.73
C TYR A 1 14.21 -8.12 7.92
N SER A 2 15.05 -8.61 8.82
CA SER A 2 14.59 -9.35 10.01
C SER A 2 14.53 -8.45 11.24
N PRO A 3 13.60 -8.69 12.17
CA PRO A 3 13.54 -7.97 13.43
C PRO A 3 14.81 -8.22 14.26
N ARG A 4 15.47 -7.14 14.69
CA ARG A 4 16.68 -7.23 15.53
C ARG A 4 16.29 -7.21 17.00
N GLY A 5 16.78 -8.19 17.77
CA GLY A 5 16.57 -8.26 19.23
C GLY A 5 15.14 -8.53 19.69
N LYS A 6 14.24 -9.00 18.79
CA LYS A 6 12.87 -9.37 19.10
C LYS A 6 12.49 -10.71 18.47
N LYS A 7 11.59 -11.44 19.12
CA LYS A 7 10.98 -12.64 18.55
C LYS A 7 10.18 -12.23 17.30
N LYS A 8 10.37 -12.97 16.21
CA LYS A 8 9.58 -12.84 15.01
C LYS A 8 8.13 -13.25 15.32
N ILE A 9 7.18 -12.35 15.04
CA ILE A 9 5.74 -12.59 15.25
C ILE A 9 4.97 -12.72 13.94
N ALA A 10 5.48 -12.12 12.85
CA ALA A 10 4.85 -12.17 11.54
C ALA A 10 5.89 -11.99 10.43
N ARG A 11 5.49 -12.32 9.19
CA ARG A 11 6.29 -12.14 7.98
C ARG A 11 5.44 -11.48 6.89
N VAL A 12 5.86 -10.33 6.41
CA VAL A 12 5.14 -9.58 5.37
C VAL A 12 6.04 -9.30 4.18
N ALA A 13 5.46 -9.19 2.99
CA ALA A 13 6.15 -8.63 1.83
C ALA A 13 5.85 -7.14 1.70
N LEU A 14 6.78 -6.36 1.15
CA LEU A 14 6.59 -4.94 0.87
C LEU A 14 6.75 -4.68 -0.62
N LEU A 15 5.74 -4.02 -1.23
CA LEU A 15 5.89 -3.38 -2.53
C LEU A 15 6.58 -2.02 -2.33
N THR A 16 7.81 -1.88 -2.83
CA THR A 16 8.57 -0.64 -2.70
C THR A 16 8.12 0.45 -3.69
N GLY A 17 7.28 0.08 -4.67
CA GLY A 17 6.82 0.98 -5.72
C GLY A 17 7.89 1.31 -6.78
N CYS A 18 7.45 1.65 -8.00
CA CYS A 18 8.37 2.02 -9.07
C CYS A 18 8.80 3.49 -8.96
N VAL A 19 7.87 4.38 -8.61
CA VAL A 19 8.12 5.83 -8.47
C VAL A 19 8.61 6.17 -7.06
N GLN A 20 7.95 5.63 -6.03
CA GLN A 20 8.22 5.99 -4.64
C GLN A 20 9.65 5.67 -4.19
N LYS A 21 10.21 4.55 -4.64
CA LYS A 21 11.59 4.18 -4.28
C LYS A 21 12.64 5.18 -4.81
N GLU A 22 12.32 5.90 -5.89
CA GLU A 22 13.20 6.91 -6.49
C GLU A 22 12.97 8.31 -5.88
N ILE A 23 11.70 8.71 -5.70
CA ILE A 23 11.36 10.06 -5.24
C ILE A 23 11.44 10.19 -3.72
N SER A 24 11.04 9.15 -3.00
CA SER A 24 10.90 9.18 -1.53
C SER A 24 11.22 7.83 -0.89
N PRO A 25 12.46 7.31 -1.04
CA PRO A 25 12.87 6.01 -0.50
C PRO A 25 12.72 5.92 1.02
N GLN A 26 12.81 7.04 1.73
CA GLN A 26 12.65 7.12 3.19
C GLN A 26 11.30 6.61 3.70
N ILE A 27 10.25 6.62 2.87
CA ILE A 27 8.93 6.06 3.23
C ILE A 27 9.03 4.53 3.38
N ASN A 28 9.68 3.86 2.41
CA ASN A 28 9.91 2.42 2.49
C ASN A 28 10.79 2.05 3.69
N GLU A 29 11.86 2.82 3.91
CA GLU A 29 12.75 2.62 5.05
C GLU A 29 12.02 2.79 6.39
N ALA A 30 11.18 3.82 6.52
CA ALA A 30 10.37 4.04 7.71
C ALA A 30 9.37 2.89 7.94
N THR A 31 8.73 2.41 6.87
CA THR A 31 7.84 1.26 6.91
C THR A 31 8.57 0.01 7.41
N ILE A 32 9.74 -0.30 6.86
CA ILE A 32 10.56 -1.43 7.29
C ILE A 32 10.98 -1.27 8.76
N ARG A 33 11.44 -0.08 9.15
CA ARG A 33 11.89 0.19 10.52
C ARG A 33 10.78 -0.02 11.55
N ILE A 34 9.56 0.50 11.28
CA ILE A 34 8.43 0.35 12.22
C ILE A 34 8.02 -1.11 12.36
N LEU A 35 7.91 -1.84 11.26
CA LEU A 35 7.57 -3.26 11.23
C LEU A 35 8.61 -4.10 12.01
N ASN A 36 9.90 -3.93 11.70
CA ASN A 36 10.97 -4.68 12.37
C ASN A 36 11.04 -4.38 13.88
N ARG A 37 10.80 -3.13 14.31
CA ARG A 37 10.73 -2.76 15.73
C ARG A 37 9.62 -3.50 16.48
N HIS A 38 8.58 -3.95 15.77
CA HIS A 38 7.45 -4.68 16.35
C HIS A 38 7.50 -6.18 16.09
N GLY A 39 8.65 -6.72 15.67
CA GLY A 39 8.83 -8.16 15.48
C GLY A 39 8.36 -8.71 14.14
N VAL A 40 8.02 -7.84 13.19
CA VAL A 40 7.58 -8.25 11.85
C VAL A 40 8.77 -8.33 10.91
N GLU A 41 8.99 -9.49 10.29
CA GLU A 41 9.96 -9.67 9.22
C GLU A 41 9.41 -9.09 7.92
N VAL A 42 10.23 -8.30 7.22
CA VAL A 42 9.86 -7.69 5.94
C VAL A 42 10.67 -8.29 4.80
N VAL A 43 9.99 -8.83 3.81
CA VAL A 43 10.57 -9.38 2.58
C VAL A 43 10.35 -8.39 1.44
N VAL A 44 11.41 -8.10 0.70
CA VAL A 44 11.34 -7.33 -0.55
C VAL A 44 11.92 -8.21 -1.66
N PRO A 45 11.08 -8.98 -2.37
CA PRO A 45 11.57 -9.90 -3.40
C PRO A 45 12.19 -9.13 -4.57
N LYS A 46 13.38 -9.52 -5.01
CA LYS A 46 14.14 -8.83 -6.07
C LYS A 46 13.43 -8.80 -7.43
N LYS A 47 12.54 -9.77 -7.69
CA LYS A 47 11.83 -9.91 -8.98
C LYS A 47 10.55 -9.07 -9.08
N ILE A 48 10.15 -8.36 -8.02
CA ILE A 48 8.95 -7.52 -8.05
C ILE A 48 9.15 -6.35 -9.01
N ARG A 49 8.12 -6.13 -9.82
CA ARG A 49 8.02 -5.03 -10.80
C ARG A 49 7.04 -3.96 -10.31
N CYS A 50 6.69 -3.04 -11.21
CA CYS A 50 5.60 -2.10 -11.00
C CYS A 50 4.30 -2.84 -10.64
N CYS A 51 3.43 -2.22 -9.83
CA CYS A 51 2.09 -2.77 -9.57
C CYS A 51 1.21 -2.85 -10.82
N GLY A 52 1.62 -2.24 -11.93
CA GLY A 52 0.89 -2.19 -13.20
C GLY A 52 -0.24 -1.16 -13.26
N SER A 53 -0.52 -0.44 -12.17
CA SER A 53 -1.65 0.49 -12.06
C SER A 53 -1.67 1.55 -13.18
N LEU A 54 -0.56 2.26 -13.37
CA LEU A 54 -0.50 3.33 -14.38
C LEU A 54 -0.73 2.79 -15.79
N SER A 55 -0.06 1.69 -16.15
CA SER A 55 -0.24 1.05 -17.47
C SER A 55 -1.68 0.60 -17.68
N HIS A 56 -2.29 0.00 -16.65
CA HIS A 56 -3.68 -0.46 -16.69
C HIS A 56 -4.66 0.69 -16.94
N HIS A 57 -4.55 1.77 -16.16
CA HIS A 57 -5.45 2.93 -16.27
C HIS A 57 -5.21 3.77 -17.54
N LEU A 58 -4.03 3.67 -18.14
CA LEU A 58 -3.70 4.30 -19.43
C LEU A 58 -4.06 3.42 -20.64
N GLY A 59 -4.71 2.28 -20.45
CA GLY A 59 -5.11 1.37 -21.52
C GLY A 59 -3.96 0.53 -22.11
N LYS A 60 -2.77 0.54 -21.51
CA LYS A 60 -1.62 -0.29 -21.92
C LYS A 60 -1.73 -1.69 -21.28
N HIS A 61 -2.77 -2.42 -21.69
CA HIS A 61 -3.18 -3.65 -21.03
C HIS A 61 -2.10 -4.74 -21.04
N ASP A 62 -1.38 -4.92 -22.17
CA ASP A 62 -0.34 -5.95 -22.27
C ASP A 62 0.81 -5.73 -21.29
N ASN A 63 1.27 -4.47 -21.16
CA ASN A 63 2.33 -4.12 -20.21
C ASN A 63 1.86 -4.32 -18.76
N ALA A 64 0.64 -3.88 -18.46
CA ALA A 64 0.05 -4.05 -17.14
C ALA A 64 -0.10 -5.55 -16.80
N HIS A 65 -0.58 -6.35 -17.74
CA HIS A 65 -0.79 -7.77 -17.54
C HIS A 65 0.53 -8.52 -17.27
N GLN A 66 1.62 -8.18 -17.98
CA GLN A 66 2.94 -8.74 -17.71
C GLN A 66 3.42 -8.42 -16.29
N ASP A 67 3.26 -7.19 -15.84
CA ASP A 67 3.61 -6.78 -14.47
C ASP A 67 2.76 -7.52 -13.43
N PHE A 68 1.46 -7.66 -13.66
CA PHE A 68 0.54 -8.40 -12.80
C PHE A 68 0.97 -9.87 -12.67
N LEU A 69 1.18 -10.56 -13.79
CA LEU A 69 1.61 -11.96 -13.81
C LEU A 69 2.93 -12.16 -13.06
N ASN A 70 3.91 -11.28 -13.30
CA ASN A 70 5.19 -11.36 -12.64
C ASN A 70 5.04 -11.21 -11.11
N ASN A 71 4.28 -10.21 -10.67
CA ASN A 71 4.12 -9.90 -9.25
C ASN A 71 3.30 -10.97 -8.54
N ILE A 72 2.19 -11.43 -9.13
CA ILE A 72 1.38 -12.52 -8.58
C ILE A 72 2.22 -13.78 -8.38
N ASN A 73 2.99 -14.20 -9.38
CA ASN A 73 3.82 -15.39 -9.26
C ASN A 73 4.93 -15.20 -8.21
N THR A 74 5.62 -14.07 -8.23
CA THR A 74 6.71 -13.79 -7.27
C THR A 74 6.22 -13.80 -5.82
N TRP A 75 5.08 -13.16 -5.53
CA TRP A 75 4.52 -13.16 -4.18
C TRP A 75 3.91 -14.52 -3.79
N TYR A 76 3.33 -15.22 -4.76
CA TYR A 76 2.82 -16.56 -4.50
C TYR A 76 3.94 -17.55 -4.17
N ASP A 77 5.08 -17.44 -4.84
CA ASP A 77 6.29 -18.22 -4.51
C ASP A 77 6.81 -17.88 -3.11
N GLU A 78 6.80 -16.59 -2.72
CA GLU A 78 7.15 -16.18 -1.35
C GLU A 78 6.14 -16.70 -0.30
N TYR A 79 4.86 -16.73 -0.64
CA TYR A 79 3.82 -17.32 0.20
C TYR A 79 4.06 -18.82 0.43
N LEU A 80 4.42 -19.56 -0.61
CA LEU A 80 4.70 -21.00 -0.51
C LEU A 80 5.98 -21.33 0.27
N LYS A 81 6.98 -20.44 0.33
CA LYS A 81 8.22 -20.64 1.11
C LYS A 81 8.00 -20.62 2.63
N GLY A 82 6.89 -20.16 3.09
CA GLY A 82 6.52 -20.16 4.51
C GLY A 82 5.82 -18.90 4.97
N ASN A 83 4.54 -19.03 5.20
CA ASN A 83 3.62 -18.11 5.87
C ASN A 83 3.91 -16.63 5.63
N LEU A 84 3.41 -16.11 4.51
CA LEU A 84 3.33 -14.69 4.27
C LEU A 84 1.99 -14.19 4.83
N ASP A 85 2.05 -13.38 5.88
CA ASP A 85 0.84 -12.92 6.59
C ASP A 85 0.14 -11.78 5.84
N ALA A 86 0.91 -10.93 5.14
CA ALA A 86 0.38 -9.86 4.31
C ALA A 86 1.38 -9.42 3.23
N ILE A 87 0.85 -8.73 2.22
CA ILE A 87 1.62 -7.99 1.21
C ILE A 87 1.25 -6.52 1.36
N LEU A 88 2.22 -5.70 1.74
CA LEU A 88 1.98 -4.32 2.11
C LEU A 88 2.26 -3.36 0.96
N SER A 89 1.38 -2.41 0.78
CA SER A 89 1.59 -1.22 -0.05
C SER A 89 1.49 0.03 0.81
N ASN A 90 2.43 0.95 0.64
CA ASN A 90 2.40 2.28 1.25
C ASN A 90 2.10 3.38 0.20
N THR A 91 1.49 2.97 -0.91
CA THR A 91 1.03 3.84 -2.00
C THR A 91 -0.39 3.42 -2.37
N SER A 92 -1.37 4.29 -2.12
CA SER A 92 -2.80 3.97 -2.21
C SER A 92 -3.25 3.45 -3.58
N GLY A 93 -2.79 4.06 -4.68
CA GLY A 93 -3.13 3.59 -6.03
C GLY A 93 -2.57 2.21 -6.36
N CYS A 94 -1.35 1.90 -5.90
CA CYS A 94 -0.78 0.57 -6.03
C CYS A 94 -1.57 -0.46 -5.22
N GLY A 95 -1.91 -0.12 -3.97
CA GLY A 95 -2.70 -0.99 -3.09
C GLY A 95 -4.06 -1.34 -3.67
N THR A 96 -4.77 -0.36 -4.27
CA THR A 96 -6.05 -0.58 -4.95
C THR A 96 -5.90 -1.63 -6.06
N THR A 97 -4.94 -1.42 -6.98
CA THR A 97 -4.74 -2.33 -8.10
C THR A 97 -4.33 -3.73 -7.66
N MET A 98 -3.51 -3.85 -6.62
CA MET A 98 -3.11 -5.16 -6.08
C MET A 98 -4.28 -5.89 -5.43
N LYS A 99 -5.18 -5.18 -4.74
CA LYS A 99 -6.42 -5.74 -4.20
C LYS A 99 -7.37 -6.21 -5.32
N ASP A 100 -7.27 -5.61 -6.51
CA ASP A 100 -8.08 -5.95 -7.68
C ASP A 100 -7.49 -7.09 -8.54
N TYR A 101 -6.29 -7.58 -8.30
CA TYR A 101 -5.71 -8.68 -9.08
C TYR A 101 -6.64 -9.90 -9.17
N GLY A 102 -7.30 -10.25 -8.06
CA GLY A 102 -8.26 -11.36 -8.02
C GLY A 102 -9.46 -11.16 -8.95
N PHE A 103 -9.94 -9.92 -9.06
CA PHE A 103 -11.01 -9.55 -9.98
C PHE A 103 -10.52 -9.52 -11.44
N ILE A 104 -9.33 -8.94 -11.69
CA ILE A 104 -8.74 -8.87 -13.03
C ILE A 104 -8.55 -10.27 -13.63
N PHE A 105 -8.11 -11.23 -12.82
CA PHE A 105 -7.87 -12.62 -13.25
C PHE A 105 -9.02 -13.59 -12.94
N ARG A 106 -10.24 -13.09 -12.69
CA ARG A 106 -11.39 -13.94 -12.29
C ARG A 106 -11.76 -15.01 -13.30
N ASP A 107 -11.50 -14.75 -14.58
CA ASP A 107 -11.80 -15.66 -15.69
C ASP A 107 -10.59 -16.46 -16.19
N ASP A 108 -9.38 -16.16 -15.69
CA ASP A 108 -8.16 -16.90 -16.03
C ASP A 108 -8.06 -18.20 -15.21
N LYS A 109 -8.28 -19.33 -15.86
CA LYS A 109 -8.26 -20.66 -15.22
C LYS A 109 -6.94 -20.99 -14.51
N LYS A 110 -5.80 -20.45 -14.99
CA LYS A 110 -4.46 -20.72 -14.44
C LYS A 110 -4.12 -19.78 -13.28
N MET A 111 -4.49 -18.51 -13.41
CA MET A 111 -4.06 -17.46 -12.48
C MET A 111 -5.09 -17.12 -11.38
N LYS A 112 -6.38 -17.41 -11.62
CA LYS A 112 -7.49 -17.06 -10.71
C LYS A 112 -7.19 -17.34 -9.22
N LYS A 113 -6.75 -18.55 -8.89
CA LYS A 113 -6.49 -18.94 -7.50
C LYS A 113 -5.33 -18.17 -6.89
N LYS A 114 -4.23 -18.01 -7.63
CA LYS A 114 -3.06 -17.26 -7.19
C LYS A 114 -3.39 -15.77 -7.02
N ALA A 115 -4.00 -15.16 -8.03
CA ALA A 115 -4.39 -13.75 -8.02
C ALA A 115 -5.34 -13.44 -6.86
N LYS A 116 -6.36 -14.26 -6.64
CA LYS A 116 -7.27 -14.14 -5.49
C LYS A 116 -6.50 -14.18 -4.17
N LYS A 117 -5.59 -15.14 -3.99
CA LYS A 117 -4.78 -15.24 -2.77
C LYS A 117 -3.91 -14.00 -2.54
N ILE A 118 -3.28 -13.47 -3.58
CA ILE A 118 -2.47 -12.26 -3.49
C ILE A 118 -3.32 -11.03 -3.15
N SER A 119 -4.51 -10.88 -3.76
CA SER A 119 -5.46 -9.82 -3.41
C SER A 119 -5.87 -9.88 -1.94
N GLU A 120 -6.19 -11.06 -1.42
CA GLU A 120 -6.59 -11.28 -0.03
C GLU A 120 -5.47 -10.95 0.97
N LEU A 121 -4.20 -11.20 0.59
CA LEU A 121 -3.04 -10.87 1.41
C LEU A 121 -2.65 -9.39 1.32
N THR A 122 -3.15 -8.66 0.32
CA THR A 122 -2.78 -7.26 0.12
C THR A 122 -3.45 -6.36 1.13
N LYS A 123 -2.64 -5.57 1.82
CA LYS A 123 -3.10 -4.55 2.77
C LYS A 123 -2.37 -3.22 2.56
N ASP A 124 -3.04 -2.12 2.84
CA ASP A 124 -2.35 -0.86 3.04
C ASP A 124 -1.51 -0.91 4.32
N VAL A 125 -0.40 -0.20 4.34
CA VAL A 125 0.48 -0.17 5.52
C VAL A 125 -0.26 0.34 6.76
N SER A 126 -1.14 1.32 6.61
CA SER A 126 -1.93 1.87 7.72
C SER A 126 -2.97 0.87 8.23
N GLU A 127 -3.59 0.12 7.33
CA GLU A 127 -4.50 -0.98 7.63
C GLU A 127 -3.78 -2.03 8.48
N TYR A 128 -2.64 -2.53 8.00
CA TYR A 128 -1.86 -3.54 8.70
C TYR A 128 -1.36 -3.07 10.07
N LEU A 129 -0.81 -1.86 10.14
CA LEU A 129 -0.28 -1.31 11.39
C LEU A 129 -1.37 -1.10 12.44
N SER A 130 -2.55 -0.63 12.01
CA SER A 130 -3.68 -0.37 12.92
C SER A 130 -4.30 -1.64 13.48
N GLU A 131 -4.43 -2.68 12.63
CA GLU A 131 -5.15 -3.90 12.96
C GLU A 131 -4.27 -4.95 13.65
N ASN A 132 -2.97 -5.01 13.30
CA ASN A 132 -2.11 -6.12 13.70
C ASN A 132 -1.04 -5.75 14.73
N LEU A 133 -0.80 -4.45 14.98
CA LEU A 133 0.26 -4.02 15.88
C LEU A 133 -0.25 -3.10 16.99
N ASN A 134 0.19 -3.37 18.21
CA ASN A 134 -0.04 -2.46 19.33
C ASN A 134 1.06 -1.39 19.36
N LEU A 135 0.88 -0.36 18.54
CA LEU A 135 1.85 0.72 18.41
C LEU A 135 1.78 1.66 19.62
N LYS A 136 2.93 1.92 20.24
CA LYS A 136 3.12 2.92 21.29
C LYS A 136 3.98 4.04 20.74
N PHE A 137 3.46 5.25 20.75
CA PHE A 137 4.19 6.45 20.30
C PHE A 137 4.76 7.19 21.52
N LYS A 138 5.99 7.69 21.38
CA LYS A 138 6.58 8.58 22.37
C LYS A 138 5.83 9.91 22.34
N ASN A 139 5.52 10.46 23.49
CA ASN A 139 4.98 11.81 23.60
C ASN A 139 6.01 12.80 23.05
N LYS A 140 5.58 13.70 22.17
CA LYS A 140 6.35 14.86 21.77
C LYS A 140 5.95 16.05 22.63
N GLU A 141 6.89 16.90 22.97
CA GLU A 141 6.63 18.13 23.73
C GLU A 141 5.68 19.07 22.96
N LYS A 142 5.86 19.15 21.63
CA LYS A 142 5.02 19.96 20.74
C LYS A 142 4.00 19.11 20.03
N LYS A 143 2.72 19.37 20.27
CA LYS A 143 1.61 18.83 19.50
C LYS A 143 1.51 19.53 18.15
N LEU A 144 1.26 18.75 17.10
CA LEU A 144 1.00 19.27 15.77
C LEU A 144 -0.50 19.27 15.50
N ARG A 145 -0.95 20.22 14.71
CA ARG A 145 -2.27 20.21 14.07
C ARG A 145 -2.14 19.56 12.71
N ILE A 146 -2.85 18.45 12.50
CA ILE A 146 -2.72 17.61 11.31
C ILE A 146 -4.06 17.58 10.60
N ALA A 147 -4.12 18.11 9.38
CA ALA A 147 -5.23 17.89 8.46
C ALA A 147 -4.90 16.65 7.62
N TYR A 148 -5.73 15.60 7.72
CA TYR A 148 -5.57 14.37 6.96
C TYR A 148 -6.62 14.27 5.86
N HIS A 149 -6.17 14.34 4.61
CA HIS A 149 -7.03 14.11 3.45
C HIS A 149 -6.80 12.68 2.92
N SER A 150 -7.85 11.86 2.98
CA SER A 150 -7.78 10.49 2.46
C SER A 150 -7.91 10.49 0.93
N ALA A 151 -6.95 9.88 0.24
CA ALA A 151 -7.01 9.74 -1.22
C ALA A 151 -8.22 8.91 -1.66
N CYS A 152 -8.81 9.24 -2.83
CA CYS A 152 -9.94 8.47 -3.40
C CYS A 152 -9.63 6.98 -3.53
N SER A 153 -8.41 6.64 -3.96
CA SER A 153 -7.93 5.25 -4.02
C SER A 153 -7.90 4.56 -2.66
N MET A 154 -7.72 5.31 -1.57
CA MET A 154 -7.76 4.79 -0.22
C MET A 154 -9.21 4.56 0.24
N GLN A 155 -10.04 5.62 0.17
CA GLN A 155 -11.41 5.59 0.66
C GLN A 155 -12.30 4.64 -0.16
N HIS A 156 -12.33 4.84 -1.48
CA HIS A 156 -13.28 4.16 -2.37
C HIS A 156 -12.67 2.89 -2.97
N GLY A 157 -11.39 2.92 -3.35
CA GLY A 157 -10.71 1.78 -3.95
C GLY A 157 -10.40 0.69 -2.92
N GLN A 158 -9.66 1.04 -1.88
CA GLN A 158 -9.24 0.07 -0.87
C GLN A 158 -10.23 -0.09 0.29
N LYS A 159 -11.19 0.82 0.46
CA LYS A 159 -12.15 0.88 1.59
C LYS A 159 -11.44 1.00 2.95
N VAL A 160 -10.32 1.73 2.98
CA VAL A 160 -9.55 2.03 4.18
C VAL A 160 -9.89 3.46 4.61
N HIS A 161 -10.61 3.60 5.72
CA HIS A 161 -11.17 4.87 6.18
C HIS A 161 -10.59 5.33 7.52
N SER A 162 -10.87 4.55 8.57
CA SER A 162 -10.53 4.92 9.95
C SER A 162 -9.10 4.57 10.35
N GLN A 163 -8.49 3.59 9.72
CA GLN A 163 -7.18 3.08 10.13
C GLN A 163 -6.08 4.15 10.15
N PRO A 164 -5.91 5.00 9.11
CA PRO A 164 -4.94 6.08 9.16
C PRO A 164 -5.22 7.10 10.28
N ILE A 165 -6.49 7.45 10.47
CA ILE A 165 -6.92 8.41 11.51
C ILE A 165 -6.62 7.83 12.89
N ASN A 166 -7.02 6.59 13.16
CA ASN A 166 -6.74 5.89 14.41
C ASN A 166 -5.24 5.84 14.75
N LEU A 167 -4.37 5.69 13.74
CA LEU A 167 -2.93 5.73 13.93
C LEU A 167 -2.42 7.14 14.28
N LEU A 168 -2.96 8.17 13.63
CA LEU A 168 -2.61 9.56 13.88
C LEU A 168 -3.07 10.00 15.28
N GLU A 169 -4.26 9.63 15.72
CA GLU A 169 -4.78 9.90 17.07
C GLU A 169 -3.88 9.33 18.17
N LYS A 170 -3.34 8.10 17.95
CA LYS A 170 -2.38 7.49 18.88
C LYS A 170 -1.11 8.31 19.06
N THR A 171 -0.78 9.21 18.14
CA THR A 171 0.38 10.12 18.25
C THR A 171 0.12 11.30 19.19
N LYS A 172 -1.11 11.46 19.71
CA LYS A 172 -1.56 12.56 20.55
C LYS A 172 -1.47 13.94 19.89
N ASN A 173 -1.40 14.01 18.57
CA ASN A 173 -1.55 15.22 17.80
C ASN A 173 -3.04 15.59 17.68
N GLU A 174 -3.31 16.85 17.38
CA GLU A 174 -4.66 17.32 17.05
C GLU A 174 -4.98 16.95 15.60
N ILE A 175 -6.00 16.13 15.38
CA ILE A 175 -6.44 15.76 14.03
C ILE A 175 -7.60 16.66 13.65
N LEU A 176 -7.41 17.39 12.55
CA LEU A 176 -8.41 18.31 12.02
C LEU A 176 -9.25 17.61 10.96
N GLU A 177 -10.55 17.74 11.09
CA GLU A 177 -11.48 17.32 10.06
C GLU A 177 -11.39 18.27 8.86
N ILE A 178 -11.34 17.69 7.66
CA ILE A 178 -11.38 18.46 6.40
C ILE A 178 -12.83 18.48 5.94
N PRO A 179 -13.46 19.66 5.82
CA PRO A 179 -14.79 19.77 5.27
C PRO A 179 -14.84 19.10 3.88
N GLU A 180 -15.90 18.35 3.64
CA GLU A 180 -16.13 17.67 2.36
C GLU A 180 -14.98 16.75 1.90
N GLY A 181 -14.22 16.20 2.86
CA GLY A 181 -13.03 15.36 2.61
C GLY A 181 -13.29 14.09 1.79
N HIS A 182 -14.55 13.77 1.49
CA HIS A 182 -14.98 12.68 0.61
C HIS A 182 -15.04 13.10 -0.86
N ILE A 183 -14.97 14.40 -1.18
CA ILE A 183 -15.02 14.89 -2.55
C ILE A 183 -13.66 14.68 -3.22
N CYS A 184 -13.70 14.35 -4.51
CA CYS A 184 -12.49 14.18 -5.31
C CYS A 184 -11.69 15.49 -5.39
N CYS A 185 -10.39 15.43 -5.11
CA CYS A 185 -9.50 16.59 -5.22
C CYS A 185 -9.17 17.00 -6.69
N GLY A 186 -9.72 16.30 -7.69
CA GLY A 186 -9.48 16.56 -9.10
C GLY A 186 -8.14 16.09 -9.67
N SER A 187 -7.26 15.52 -8.84
CA SER A 187 -5.91 15.11 -9.29
C SER A 187 -5.93 14.03 -10.39
N ALA A 188 -6.88 13.10 -10.33
CA ALA A 188 -7.10 12.05 -11.34
C ALA A 188 -5.82 11.34 -11.84
N GLY A 189 -4.92 11.02 -10.94
CA GLY A 189 -3.67 10.31 -11.25
C GLY A 189 -2.77 11.07 -12.23
N THR A 190 -2.56 10.49 -13.42
CA THR A 190 -1.72 11.12 -14.45
C THR A 190 -2.41 12.22 -15.24
N TYR A 191 -3.73 12.40 -15.09
CA TYR A 191 -4.51 13.35 -15.89
C TYR A 191 -4.00 14.79 -15.76
N ASN A 192 -3.71 15.23 -14.53
CA ASN A 192 -3.22 16.59 -14.28
C ASN A 192 -1.81 16.86 -14.87
N ILE A 193 -1.04 15.82 -15.13
CA ILE A 193 0.25 15.92 -15.83
C ILE A 193 0.03 15.97 -17.34
N LEU A 194 -0.81 15.06 -17.86
CA LEU A 194 -1.04 14.91 -19.30
C LEU A 194 -1.94 16.01 -19.86
N GLN A 195 -2.88 16.51 -19.06
CA GLN A 195 -3.86 17.55 -19.42
C GLN A 195 -3.69 18.81 -18.56
N SER A 196 -2.45 19.26 -18.43
CA SER A 196 -2.06 20.33 -17.50
C SER A 196 -2.83 21.66 -17.72
N LYS A 197 -3.27 21.96 -18.96
CA LYS A 197 -4.04 23.18 -19.26
C LYS A 197 -5.45 23.13 -18.62
N ILE A 198 -6.09 21.96 -18.62
CA ILE A 198 -7.42 21.77 -18.03
C ILE A 198 -7.30 21.66 -16.50
N ALA A 199 -6.30 20.94 -16.04
CA ALA A 199 -6.09 20.70 -14.61
C ALA A 199 -5.70 21.95 -13.81
N LYS A 200 -5.30 23.05 -14.48
CA LYS A 200 -4.98 24.34 -13.86
C LYS A 200 -6.16 25.32 -13.80
N GLN A 201 -7.30 25.00 -14.42
CA GLN A 201 -8.54 25.78 -14.36
C GLN A 201 -9.28 25.50 -13.06
#